data_b15815199e40b6c9ec0f36e117dc1329
#
_entry.id   b15815199e40b6c9ec0f36e117dc1329
#
_cell.length_a   1.000
_cell.length_b   1.000
_cell.length_c   1.000
_cell.angle_alpha   90.00
_cell.angle_beta   90.00
_cell.angle_gamma   90.00
#
_symmetry.space_group_name_H-M   'P 1'
#
loop_
_entity.id
_entity.type
_entity.pdbx_description
1 polymer ?
#
loop_
_entity_poly.entity_id
_entity_poly.type
_entity_poly.pdbx_seq_one_letter_code
_entity_poly.pdbx_strand_id
1 'polypeptide(L)'
;MKELIQHVVKTAYLACDLIYELDTLVESSFGGLEAEKVEKAADGLGVEEWEADKKQFALAKVLFSLGDKLNAADLLLWNEMIKKLGNIADKSETIGKILRSFLAK
;
A
#
# COMPACT_ATOMS: atom_id res chain seq x y z
N MET A 1 -2.53 -6.59 -14.19
CA MET A 1 -1.31 -5.80 -13.91
C MET A 1 -1.59 -4.31 -13.74
N LYS A 2 -2.33 -3.71 -14.68
CA LYS A 2 -2.65 -2.27 -14.63
C LYS A 2 -3.39 -1.88 -13.34
N GLU A 3 -4.39 -2.66 -12.94
CA GLU A 3 -5.16 -2.37 -11.73
C GLU A 3 -4.31 -2.48 -10.47
N LEU A 4 -3.42 -3.47 -10.42
CA LEU A 4 -2.49 -3.61 -9.29
C LEU A 4 -1.59 -2.40 -9.20
N ILE A 5 -1.01 -1.96 -10.32
CA ILE A 5 -0.13 -0.79 -10.35
C ILE A 5 -0.89 0.46 -9.88
N GLN A 6 -2.14 0.64 -10.32
CA GLN A 6 -2.96 1.78 -9.90
C GLN A 6 -3.18 1.80 -8.39
N HIS A 7 -3.50 0.66 -7.78
CA HIS A 7 -3.68 0.58 -6.33
C HIS A 7 -2.38 0.77 -5.56
N VAL A 8 -1.27 0.22 -6.06
CA VAL A 8 0.04 0.39 -5.45
C VAL A 8 0.47 1.86 -5.49
N VAL A 9 0.32 2.53 -6.63
CA VAL A 9 0.66 3.96 -6.78
C VAL A 9 -0.21 4.80 -5.86
N LYS A 10 -1.50 4.54 -5.80
CA LYS A 10 -2.42 5.26 -4.92
C LYS A 10 -2.03 5.10 -3.45
N THR A 11 -1.67 3.88 -3.06
CA THR A 11 -1.22 3.58 -1.69
C THR A 11 0.03 4.38 -1.36
N ALA A 12 0.99 4.43 -2.27
CA ALA A 12 2.23 5.18 -2.07
C ALA A 12 1.97 6.69 -1.96
N TYR A 13 1.08 7.24 -2.78
CA TYR A 13 0.71 8.65 -2.69
C TYR A 13 0.03 8.99 -1.38
N LEU A 14 -0.85 8.11 -0.90
CA LEU A 14 -1.51 8.31 0.39
C LEU A 14 -0.49 8.30 1.54
N ALA A 15 0.51 7.44 1.48
CA ALA A 15 1.59 7.43 2.46
C ALA A 15 2.39 8.73 2.41
N CYS A 16 2.69 9.24 1.22
CA CYS A 16 3.36 10.53 1.07
C CYS A 16 2.55 11.67 1.68
N ASP A 17 1.25 11.70 1.42
CA ASP A 17 0.34 12.72 1.97
C ASP A 17 0.36 12.68 3.50
N LEU A 18 0.37 11.49 4.09
CA LEU A 18 0.47 11.34 5.54
C LEU A 18 1.77 11.90 6.09
N ILE A 19 2.88 11.67 5.39
CA ILE A 19 4.19 12.19 5.80
C ILE A 19 4.17 13.72 5.76
N TYR A 20 3.57 14.32 4.73
CA TYR A 20 3.45 15.78 4.64
C TYR A 20 2.57 16.36 5.74
N GLU A 21 1.55 15.62 6.17
CA GLU A 21 0.68 16.06 7.27
C GLU A 21 1.38 16.00 8.63
N LEU A 22 2.52 15.33 8.72
CA LEU A 22 3.26 15.17 9.97
C LEU A 22 3.63 16.51 10.60
N ASP A 23 4.10 17.48 9.79
CA ASP A 23 4.45 18.81 10.29
C ASP A 23 3.27 19.50 10.96
N THR A 24 2.12 19.48 10.31
CA THR A 24 0.87 20.06 10.84
C THR A 24 0.43 19.34 12.12
N LEU A 25 0.57 18.01 12.12
CA LEU A 25 0.23 17.20 13.28
C LEU A 25 1.10 17.55 14.49
N VAL A 26 2.39 17.72 14.28
CA VAL A 26 3.33 18.13 15.34
C VAL A 26 2.97 19.52 15.85
N GLU A 27 2.68 20.48 14.97
CA GLU A 27 2.28 21.85 15.36
C GLU A 27 1.00 21.86 16.19
N SER A 28 0.07 20.95 15.91
CA SER A 28 -1.19 20.86 16.65
C SER A 28 -1.08 20.03 17.93
N SER A 29 0.12 19.60 18.29
CA SER A 29 0.40 18.72 19.44
C SER A 29 -0.36 17.40 19.37
N PHE A 30 -0.51 16.86 18.15
CA PHE A 30 -1.17 15.58 17.88
C PHE A 30 -2.65 15.54 18.27
N GLY A 31 -3.31 16.69 18.30
CA GLY A 31 -4.70 16.76 18.72
C GLY A 31 -5.64 17.36 17.70
N GLY A 32 -6.91 17.38 18.05
CA GLY A 32 -7.95 18.06 17.30
C GLY A 32 -8.25 17.46 15.93
N LEU A 33 -8.61 18.33 14.99
CA LEU A 33 -9.02 17.97 13.64
C LEU A 33 -7.87 17.32 12.84
N GLU A 34 -6.63 17.70 13.11
CA GLU A 34 -5.48 17.15 12.40
C GLU A 34 -5.28 15.67 12.74
N ALA A 35 -5.47 15.30 14.01
CA ALA A 35 -5.39 13.90 14.43
C ALA A 35 -6.47 13.05 13.74
N GLU A 36 -7.71 13.56 13.68
CA GLU A 36 -8.80 12.88 12.98
C GLU A 36 -8.51 12.69 11.50
N LYS A 37 -7.95 13.72 10.87
CA LYS A 37 -7.58 13.73 9.46
C LYS A 37 -6.56 12.64 9.15
N VAL A 38 -5.51 12.56 9.97
CA VAL A 38 -4.46 11.56 9.81
C VAL A 38 -5.01 10.15 10.03
N GLU A 39 -5.89 9.98 11.01
CA GLU A 39 -6.49 8.68 11.29
C GLU A 39 -7.35 8.20 10.14
N LYS A 40 -8.18 9.07 9.56
CA LYS A 40 -8.98 8.74 8.38
C LYS A 40 -8.11 8.41 7.16
N ALA A 41 -7.04 9.17 6.97
CA ALA A 41 -6.12 8.93 5.86
C ALA A 41 -5.41 7.59 6.04
N ALA A 42 -5.03 7.22 7.26
CA ALA A 42 -4.42 5.93 7.56
C ALA A 42 -5.40 4.78 7.29
N ASP A 43 -6.67 4.96 7.62
CA ASP A 43 -7.72 3.97 7.33
C ASP A 43 -7.88 3.78 5.82
N GLY A 44 -7.89 4.88 5.06
CA GLY A 44 -7.95 4.83 3.60
C GLY A 44 -6.76 4.12 2.99
N LEU A 45 -5.59 4.31 3.58
CA LEU A 45 -4.36 3.62 3.17
C LEU A 45 -4.49 2.12 3.35
N GLY A 46 -5.06 1.68 4.48
CA GLY A 46 -5.31 0.26 4.73
C GLY A 46 -6.28 -0.36 3.73
N VAL A 47 -7.32 0.38 3.34
CA VAL A 47 -8.28 -0.08 2.33
C VAL A 47 -7.59 -0.25 0.98
N GLU A 48 -6.76 0.70 0.56
CA GLU A 48 -6.05 0.62 -0.72
C GLU A 48 -5.02 -0.52 -0.72
N GLU A 49 -4.35 -0.75 0.40
CA GLU A 49 -3.42 -1.88 0.53
C GLU A 49 -4.16 -3.20 0.39
N TRP A 50 -5.33 -3.33 1.02
CA TRP A 50 -6.17 -4.52 0.92
C TRP A 50 -6.62 -4.77 -0.52
N GLU A 51 -7.01 -3.70 -1.25
CA GLU A 51 -7.38 -3.81 -2.66
C GLU A 51 -6.18 -4.25 -3.50
N ALA A 52 -4.99 -3.70 -3.23
CA ALA A 52 -3.76 -4.10 -3.91
C ALA A 52 -3.45 -5.59 -3.65
N ASP A 53 -3.62 -6.04 -2.42
CA ASP A 53 -3.42 -7.43 -2.02
C ASP A 53 -4.33 -8.38 -2.81
N LYS A 54 -5.60 -8.03 -2.94
CA LYS A 54 -6.55 -8.83 -3.73
C LYS A 54 -6.15 -8.90 -5.20
N LYS A 55 -5.72 -7.78 -5.77
CA LYS A 55 -5.28 -7.73 -7.16
C LYS A 55 -3.99 -8.54 -7.36
N GLN A 56 -3.08 -8.47 -6.41
CA GLN A 56 -1.85 -9.24 -6.42
C GLN A 56 -2.16 -10.74 -6.43
N PHE A 57 -3.05 -11.18 -5.57
CA PHE A 57 -3.45 -12.58 -5.46
C PHE A 57 -4.12 -13.08 -6.75
N ALA A 58 -5.02 -12.27 -7.32
CA ALA A 58 -5.69 -12.59 -8.56
C ALA A 58 -4.71 -12.73 -9.73
N LEU A 59 -3.73 -11.83 -9.81
CA LEU A 59 -2.68 -11.89 -10.83
C LEU A 59 -1.79 -13.11 -10.67
N ALA A 60 -1.44 -13.47 -9.43
CA ALA A 60 -0.65 -14.66 -9.18
C ALA A 60 -1.37 -15.92 -9.67
N LYS A 61 -2.68 -16.00 -9.43
CA LYS A 61 -3.49 -17.12 -9.95
C LYS A 61 -3.47 -17.20 -11.47
N VAL A 62 -3.65 -16.07 -12.14
CA VAL A 62 -3.60 -16.00 -13.60
C VAL A 62 -2.23 -16.42 -14.10
N LEU A 63 -1.17 -15.92 -13.48
CA LEU A 63 0.21 -16.23 -13.86
C LEU A 63 0.47 -17.72 -13.78
N PHE A 64 0.09 -18.37 -12.68
CA PHE A 64 0.31 -19.81 -12.51
C PHE A 64 -0.57 -20.65 -13.43
N SER A 65 -1.77 -20.14 -13.81
CA SER A 65 -2.61 -20.81 -14.78
C SER A 65 -1.98 -20.82 -16.18
N LEU A 66 -1.04 -19.91 -16.44
CA LEU A 66 -0.31 -19.84 -17.71
C LEU A 66 1.01 -20.62 -17.67
N GLY A 67 1.26 -21.37 -16.62
CA GLY A 67 2.53 -22.07 -16.39
C GLY A 67 2.93 -22.99 -17.54
N ASP A 68 1.96 -23.60 -18.23
CA ASP A 68 2.22 -24.47 -19.37
C ASP A 68 2.65 -23.70 -20.63
N LYS A 69 2.34 -22.40 -20.69
CA LYS A 69 2.62 -21.53 -21.84
C LYS A 69 3.85 -20.66 -21.64
N LEU A 70 4.35 -20.54 -20.41
CA LEU A 70 5.52 -19.75 -20.08
C LEU A 70 6.66 -20.67 -19.68
N ASN A 71 7.90 -20.30 -20.02
CA ASN A 71 9.03 -21.03 -19.48
C ASN A 71 9.22 -20.68 -17.99
N ALA A 72 9.97 -21.53 -17.28
CA ALA A 72 10.15 -21.39 -15.84
C ALA A 72 10.81 -20.05 -15.46
N ALA A 73 11.75 -19.56 -16.27
CA ALA A 73 12.42 -18.30 -16.01
C ALA A 73 11.46 -17.11 -16.10
N ASP A 74 10.61 -17.08 -17.13
CA ASP A 74 9.63 -16.00 -17.29
C ASP A 74 8.59 -16.03 -16.17
N LEU A 75 8.11 -17.21 -15.80
CA LEU A 75 7.17 -17.37 -14.69
C LEU A 75 7.76 -16.80 -13.40
N LEU A 76 9.00 -17.13 -13.12
CA LEU A 76 9.69 -16.65 -11.92
C LEU A 76 9.86 -15.13 -11.91
N LEU A 77 10.26 -14.54 -13.05
CA LEU A 77 10.44 -13.09 -13.16
C LEU A 77 9.13 -12.34 -12.96
N TRP A 78 8.04 -12.79 -13.59
CA TRP A 78 6.74 -12.17 -13.42
C TRP A 78 6.26 -12.26 -11.97
N ASN A 79 6.46 -13.42 -11.35
CA ASN A 79 6.09 -13.60 -9.94
C ASN A 79 6.87 -12.64 -9.03
N GLU A 80 8.16 -12.46 -9.27
CA GLU A 80 8.98 -11.52 -8.49
C GLU A 80 8.52 -10.08 -8.69
N MET A 81 8.15 -9.67 -9.91
CA MET A 81 7.62 -8.34 -10.16
C MET A 81 6.33 -8.10 -9.37
N ILE A 82 5.42 -9.06 -9.40
CA ILE A 82 4.14 -8.95 -8.67
C ILE A 82 4.40 -8.82 -7.17
N LYS A 83 5.32 -9.61 -6.62
CA LYS A 83 5.70 -9.55 -5.21
C LYS A 83 6.29 -8.19 -4.83
N LYS A 84 7.17 -7.64 -5.66
CA LYS A 84 7.78 -6.33 -5.40
C LYS A 84 6.75 -5.21 -5.41
N LEU A 85 5.78 -5.27 -6.32
CA LEU A 85 4.69 -4.30 -6.35
C LEU A 85 3.86 -4.38 -5.07
N GLY A 86 3.54 -5.59 -4.61
CA GLY A 86 2.82 -5.78 -3.35
C GLY A 86 3.59 -5.26 -2.15
N ASN A 87 4.92 -5.40 -2.16
CA ASN A 87 5.78 -4.90 -1.09
C ASN A 87 5.71 -3.37 -0.96
N ILE A 88 5.58 -2.65 -2.07
CA ILE A 88 5.42 -1.19 -2.04
C ILE A 88 4.16 -0.82 -1.26
N ALA A 89 3.05 -1.50 -1.53
CA ALA A 89 1.79 -1.26 -0.83
C ALA A 89 1.90 -1.61 0.66
N ASP A 90 2.54 -2.74 0.99
CA ASP A 90 2.77 -3.17 2.37
C ASP A 90 3.60 -2.14 3.15
N LYS A 91 4.67 -1.65 2.56
CA LYS A 91 5.54 -0.65 3.20
C LYS A 91 4.79 0.67 3.41
N SER A 92 3.96 1.04 2.45
CA SER A 92 3.14 2.26 2.55
C SER A 92 2.15 2.14 3.70
N GLU A 93 1.49 1.00 3.85
CA GLU A 93 0.58 0.74 4.98
C GLU A 93 1.31 0.80 6.32
N THR A 94 2.54 0.27 6.36
CA THR A 94 3.37 0.31 7.56
C THR A 94 3.63 1.75 8.01
N ILE A 95 3.88 2.66 7.07
CA ILE A 95 4.02 4.10 7.38
C ILE A 95 2.76 4.62 8.06
N GLY A 96 1.58 4.29 7.53
CA GLY A 96 0.31 4.68 8.12
C GLY A 96 0.13 4.16 9.55
N LYS A 97 0.53 2.92 9.80
CA LYS A 97 0.46 2.32 11.13
C LYS A 97 1.38 3.00 12.12
N ILE A 98 2.59 3.37 11.68
CA ILE A 98 3.55 4.08 12.52
C ILE A 98 2.98 5.45 12.90
N LEU A 99 2.43 6.18 11.95
CA LEU A 99 1.83 7.50 12.23
C LEU A 99 0.63 7.37 13.16
N ARG A 100 -0.20 6.35 12.97
CA ARG A 100 -1.32 6.10 13.88
C ARG A 100 -0.84 5.83 15.31
N SER A 101 0.30 5.16 15.47
CA SER A 101 0.85 4.87 16.80
C SER A 101 1.27 6.15 17.54
N PHE A 102 1.66 7.20 16.83
CA PHE A 102 1.92 8.50 17.45
C PHE A 102 0.64 9.12 18.03
N LEU A 103 -0.49 8.89 17.37
CA LEU A 103 -1.79 9.41 17.84
C LEU A 103 -2.29 8.69 19.10
N ALA A 104 -1.88 7.44 19.27
CA ALA A 104 -2.31 6.61 20.41
C ALA A 104 -1.56 6.95 21.71
N LYS A 105 -0.50 7.72 21.63
CA LYS A 105 0.28 8.17 22.77
C LYS A 105 -0.36 9.43 23.41
#